data_1cb6a2b343120c532357ebe98975c875
#
_entry.id   1cb6a2b343120c532357ebe98975c875
#
_cell.length_a   1.000
_cell.length_b   1.000
_cell.length_c   1.000
_cell.angle_alpha   90.00
_cell.angle_beta   90.00
_cell.angle_gamma   90.00
#
_symmetry.space_group_name_H-M   'P 1'
#
loop_
_entity.id
_entity.type
_entity.pdbx_description
1 polymer ?
#
loop_
_entity_poly.entity_id
_entity_poly.type
_entity_poly.pdbx_seq_one_letter_code
_entity_poly.pdbx_strand_id
1 'polypeptide(L)'
;MSGLRRRLRSERGAELIETALTLPLILLVVIGIIEFGFVFQKLEIVTNAAREGARVLVLPDFGPADAIARINQYLDAAGLDSGLATLPTLAELAPVEEDLDGTNCIAVVNVWVSYPHQAPFLAGIGRYFNSTFGTFTLTGRSTMRTEDAGVECTP
;
A
#
# COMPACT_ATOMS: atom_id res chain seq x y z
N MET A 1 55.47 -22.92 24.05
CA MET A 1 54.00 -23.03 24.11
C MET A 1 53.26 -21.68 24.23
N SER A 2 53.95 -20.55 24.33
CA SER A 2 53.33 -19.19 24.44
C SER A 2 52.87 -18.55 23.13
N GLY A 3 53.48 -18.88 22.00
CA GLY A 3 53.17 -18.26 20.68
C GLY A 3 51.85 -18.71 20.09
N LEU A 4 51.43 -19.97 20.31
CA LEU A 4 50.14 -20.51 19.76
C LEU A 4 48.94 -19.88 20.40
N ARG A 5 48.95 -19.67 21.73
CA ARG A 5 47.89 -19.00 22.47
C ARG A 5 47.70 -17.54 22.07
N ARG A 6 48.76 -16.85 21.70
CA ARG A 6 48.72 -15.44 21.26
C ARG A 6 48.11 -15.31 19.86
N ARG A 7 48.35 -16.26 18.94
CA ARG A 7 47.75 -16.30 17.61
C ARG A 7 46.24 -16.59 17.67
N LEU A 8 45.83 -17.58 18.43
CA LEU A 8 44.42 -17.91 18.62
C LEU A 8 43.59 -16.77 19.24
N ARG A 9 44.21 -15.96 20.09
CA ARG A 9 43.56 -14.76 20.68
C ARG A 9 43.46 -13.60 19.68
N SER A 10 44.39 -13.49 18.73
CA SER A 10 44.35 -12.52 17.65
C SER A 10 43.30 -12.86 16.59
N GLU A 11 43.17 -14.15 16.22
CA GLU A 11 42.17 -14.64 15.27
C GLU A 11 40.74 -14.45 15.80
N ARG A 12 40.49 -14.80 17.05
CA ARG A 12 39.18 -14.55 17.70
C ARG A 12 38.83 -13.07 17.78
N GLY A 13 39.81 -12.20 17.96
CA GLY A 13 39.59 -10.75 17.94
C GLY A 13 39.22 -10.23 16.55
N ALA A 14 39.83 -10.76 15.48
CA ALA A 14 39.48 -10.42 14.10
C ALA A 14 38.06 -10.89 13.74
N GLU A 15 37.68 -12.13 14.10
CA GLU A 15 36.34 -12.67 13.89
C GLU A 15 35.25 -11.86 14.61
N LEU A 16 35.54 -11.38 15.82
CA LEU A 16 34.61 -10.53 16.57
C LEU A 16 34.40 -9.17 15.88
N ILE A 17 35.47 -8.57 15.34
CA ILE A 17 35.36 -7.29 14.63
C ILE A 17 34.60 -7.48 13.32
N GLU A 18 34.85 -8.55 12.57
CA GLU A 18 34.13 -8.89 11.34
C GLU A 18 32.64 -9.09 11.62
N THR A 19 32.30 -9.89 12.65
CA THR A 19 30.92 -10.10 13.07
C THR A 19 30.27 -8.79 13.51
N ALA A 20 30.98 -7.95 14.25
CA ALA A 20 30.46 -6.65 14.70
C ALA A 20 30.16 -5.68 13.56
N LEU A 21 30.87 -5.79 12.42
CA LEU A 21 30.63 -5.00 11.23
C LEU A 21 29.55 -5.59 10.32
N THR A 22 29.49 -6.93 10.20
CA THR A 22 28.55 -7.61 9.31
C THR A 22 27.16 -7.73 9.92
N LEU A 23 27.03 -7.90 11.25
CA LEU A 23 25.76 -8.08 11.93
C LEU A 23 24.79 -6.89 11.72
N PRO A 24 25.19 -5.62 11.86
CA PRO A 24 24.30 -4.50 11.59
C PRO A 24 23.81 -4.45 10.14
N LEU A 25 24.66 -4.84 9.17
CA LEU A 25 24.28 -4.89 7.76
C LEU A 25 23.21 -5.96 7.50
N ILE A 26 23.39 -7.15 8.07
CA ILE A 26 22.42 -8.25 7.98
C ILE A 26 21.09 -7.82 8.63
N LEU A 27 21.14 -7.22 9.83
CA LEU A 27 19.93 -6.73 10.51
C LEU A 27 19.20 -5.68 9.69
N LEU A 28 19.91 -4.77 9.02
CA LEU A 28 19.30 -3.77 8.16
C LEU A 28 18.56 -4.42 6.99
N VAL A 29 19.13 -5.45 6.36
CA VAL A 29 18.47 -6.21 5.29
C VAL A 29 17.22 -6.91 5.82
N VAL A 30 17.31 -7.57 6.97
CA VAL A 30 16.16 -8.27 7.59
C VAL A 30 15.03 -7.28 7.93
N ILE A 31 15.37 -6.14 8.53
CA ILE A 31 14.40 -5.07 8.81
C ILE A 31 13.75 -4.58 7.50
N GLY A 32 14.55 -4.37 6.46
CA GLY A 32 14.02 -3.97 5.15
C GLY A 32 13.00 -4.96 4.59
N ILE A 33 13.28 -6.26 4.67
CA ILE A 33 12.34 -7.31 4.23
C ILE A 33 11.03 -7.25 5.02
N ILE A 34 11.10 -7.09 6.34
CA ILE A 34 9.92 -6.99 7.20
C ILE A 34 9.10 -5.74 6.86
N GLU A 35 9.75 -4.59 6.69
CA GLU A 35 9.09 -3.34 6.30
C GLU A 35 8.35 -3.47 4.96
N PHE A 36 9.01 -4.06 3.96
CA PHE A 36 8.37 -4.36 2.67
C PHE A 36 7.17 -5.27 2.83
N GLY A 37 7.24 -6.28 3.69
CA GLY A 37 6.11 -7.16 4.00
C GLY A 37 4.89 -6.39 4.49
N PHE A 38 5.06 -5.45 5.42
CA PHE A 38 3.98 -4.60 5.92
C PHE A 38 3.42 -3.66 4.86
N VAL A 39 4.28 -3.10 3.99
CA VAL A 39 3.87 -2.26 2.87
C VAL A 39 2.98 -3.03 1.90
N PHE A 40 3.42 -4.22 1.47
CA PHE A 40 2.67 -5.06 0.53
C PHE A 40 1.34 -5.51 1.12
N GLN A 41 1.31 -5.93 2.37
CA GLN A 41 0.07 -6.31 3.05
C GLN A 41 -0.95 -5.17 3.05
N LYS A 42 -0.54 -3.96 3.42
CA LYS A 42 -1.44 -2.80 3.42
C LYS A 42 -1.86 -2.40 2.02
N LEU A 43 -0.95 -2.42 1.04
CA LEU A 43 -1.26 -2.10 -0.35
C LEU A 43 -2.31 -3.06 -0.92
N GLU A 44 -2.22 -4.35 -0.58
CA GLU A 44 -3.21 -5.35 -0.98
C GLU A 44 -4.59 -5.05 -0.36
N ILE A 45 -4.64 -4.75 0.93
CA ILE A 45 -5.90 -4.37 1.62
C ILE A 45 -6.51 -3.14 0.95
N VAL A 46 -5.75 -2.08 0.73
CA VAL A 46 -6.22 -0.83 0.13
C VAL A 46 -6.70 -1.04 -1.30
N THR A 47 -5.99 -1.86 -2.08
CA THR A 47 -6.39 -2.21 -3.45
C THR A 47 -7.67 -3.03 -3.47
N ASN A 48 -7.82 -3.99 -2.56
CA ASN A 48 -9.04 -4.79 -2.46
C ASN A 48 -10.23 -3.95 -1.94
N ALA A 49 -10.01 -2.99 -1.05
CA ALA A 49 -11.04 -2.03 -0.64
C ALA A 49 -11.56 -1.21 -1.84
N ALA A 50 -10.65 -0.73 -2.71
CA ALA A 50 -11.05 -0.04 -3.95
C ALA A 50 -11.84 -0.95 -4.89
N ARG A 51 -11.47 -2.23 -5.00
CA ARG A 51 -12.22 -3.22 -5.81
C ARG A 51 -13.62 -3.48 -5.27
N GLU A 52 -13.75 -3.63 -3.95
CA GLU A 52 -15.07 -3.82 -3.31
C GLU A 52 -15.96 -2.60 -3.48
N GLY A 53 -15.41 -1.37 -3.39
CA GLY A 53 -16.15 -0.15 -3.70
C GLY A 53 -16.61 -0.09 -5.15
N ALA A 54 -15.73 -0.36 -6.11
CA ALA A 54 -16.05 -0.41 -7.53
C ALA A 54 -17.12 -1.46 -7.84
N ARG A 55 -17.04 -2.64 -7.18
CA ARG A 55 -18.04 -3.70 -7.34
C ARG A 55 -19.43 -3.27 -6.88
N VAL A 56 -19.53 -2.49 -5.81
CA VAL A 56 -20.84 -1.96 -5.34
C VAL A 56 -21.40 -0.97 -6.35
N LEU A 57 -20.56 -0.11 -6.93
CA LEU A 57 -21.00 0.92 -7.90
C LEU A 57 -21.55 0.35 -9.22
N VAL A 58 -21.17 -0.87 -9.60
CA VAL A 58 -21.70 -1.50 -10.82
C VAL A 58 -22.94 -2.33 -10.58
N LEU A 59 -23.39 -2.46 -9.32
CA LEU A 59 -24.62 -3.14 -9.01
C LEU A 59 -25.83 -2.21 -9.17
N PRO A 60 -26.95 -2.68 -9.71
CA PRO A 60 -28.19 -1.91 -9.74
C PRO A 60 -28.62 -1.57 -8.29
N ASP A 61 -29.27 -0.44 -8.12
CA ASP A 61 -29.82 0.05 -6.85
C ASP A 61 -28.79 0.49 -5.78
N PHE A 62 -27.49 0.46 -6.08
CA PHE A 62 -26.43 0.98 -5.22
C PHE A 62 -25.81 2.25 -5.81
N GLY A 63 -25.39 3.15 -4.91
CA GLY A 63 -24.82 4.43 -5.30
C GLY A 63 -23.44 4.72 -4.68
N PRO A 64 -22.89 5.91 -4.97
CA PRO A 64 -21.60 6.31 -4.44
C PRO A 64 -21.49 6.26 -2.91
N ALA A 65 -22.57 6.55 -2.19
CA ALA A 65 -22.59 6.48 -0.72
C ALA A 65 -22.43 5.05 -0.20
N ASP A 66 -23.06 4.07 -0.88
CA ASP A 66 -22.95 2.66 -0.52
C ASP A 66 -21.55 2.13 -0.79
N ALA A 67 -20.94 2.57 -1.89
CA ALA A 67 -19.57 2.21 -2.21
C ALA A 67 -18.59 2.73 -1.15
N ILE A 68 -18.73 3.97 -0.70
CA ILE A 68 -17.91 4.53 0.40
C ILE A 68 -18.13 3.76 1.69
N ALA A 69 -19.38 3.45 2.03
CA ALA A 69 -19.70 2.66 3.21
C ALA A 69 -19.04 1.27 3.15
N ARG A 70 -19.05 0.63 1.96
CA ARG A 70 -18.42 -0.68 1.74
C ARG A 70 -16.90 -0.61 1.85
N ILE A 71 -16.28 0.43 1.30
CA ILE A 71 -14.82 0.64 1.42
C ILE A 71 -14.43 0.77 2.90
N ASN A 72 -15.13 1.62 3.66
CA ASN A 72 -14.87 1.82 5.08
C ASN A 72 -15.03 0.51 5.87
N GLN A 73 -16.13 -0.22 5.64
CA GLN A 73 -16.36 -1.51 6.26
C GLN A 73 -15.23 -2.52 5.97
N TYR A 74 -14.72 -2.53 4.73
CA TYR A 74 -13.64 -3.44 4.36
C TYR A 74 -12.33 -3.07 5.05
N LEU A 75 -11.97 -1.77 5.10
CA LEU A 75 -10.78 -1.28 5.78
C LEU A 75 -10.81 -1.61 7.27
N ASP A 76 -11.92 -1.33 7.95
CA ASP A 76 -12.10 -1.59 9.38
C ASP A 76 -12.05 -3.10 9.69
N ALA A 77 -12.68 -3.93 8.85
CA ALA A 77 -12.63 -5.38 8.97
C ALA A 77 -11.20 -5.94 8.77
N ALA A 78 -10.38 -5.28 7.97
CA ALA A 78 -8.97 -5.63 7.77
C ALA A 78 -8.04 -5.04 8.83
N GLY A 79 -8.57 -4.34 9.84
CA GLY A 79 -7.82 -3.73 10.93
C GLY A 79 -7.14 -2.40 10.57
N LEU A 80 -7.58 -1.74 9.52
CA LEU A 80 -7.16 -0.39 9.15
C LEU A 80 -8.26 0.59 9.55
N ASP A 81 -7.89 1.67 10.25
CA ASP A 81 -8.80 2.75 10.61
C ASP A 81 -9.28 3.49 9.35
N SER A 82 -10.55 3.30 8.97
CA SER A 82 -11.13 3.93 7.78
C SER A 82 -11.12 5.46 7.86
N GLY A 83 -11.11 6.05 9.06
CA GLY A 83 -11.02 7.49 9.27
C GLY A 83 -9.69 8.12 8.83
N LEU A 84 -8.64 7.31 8.62
CA LEU A 84 -7.35 7.75 8.09
C LEU A 84 -7.26 7.64 6.56
N ALA A 85 -8.21 6.95 5.92
CA ALA A 85 -8.23 6.79 4.48
C ALA A 85 -8.71 8.07 3.79
N THR A 86 -8.10 8.39 2.66
CA THR A 86 -8.62 9.40 1.74
C THR A 86 -9.35 8.66 0.63
N LEU A 87 -10.62 8.99 0.46
CA LEU A 87 -11.52 8.38 -0.51
C LEU A 87 -11.92 9.39 -1.57
N PRO A 88 -12.36 8.93 -2.77
CA PRO A 88 -12.92 9.80 -3.78
C PRO A 88 -14.21 10.48 -3.26
N THR A 89 -14.50 11.65 -3.78
CA THR A 89 -15.77 12.32 -3.54
C THR A 89 -16.92 11.58 -4.25
N LEU A 90 -18.16 11.83 -3.84
CA LEU A 90 -19.33 11.22 -4.48
C LEU A 90 -19.40 11.54 -5.98
N ALA A 91 -18.94 12.73 -6.38
CA ALA A 91 -18.91 13.14 -7.79
C ALA A 91 -17.85 12.40 -8.62
N GLU A 92 -16.69 12.09 -8.01
CA GLU A 92 -15.61 11.33 -8.68
C GLU A 92 -15.95 9.84 -8.85
N LEU A 93 -16.93 9.34 -8.09
CA LEU A 93 -17.43 7.97 -8.19
C LEU A 93 -18.53 7.81 -9.26
N ALA A 94 -18.97 8.90 -9.88
CA ALA A 94 -19.91 8.83 -10.98
C ALA A 94 -19.28 8.07 -12.17
N PRO A 95 -20.07 7.30 -12.93
CA PRO A 95 -19.61 6.68 -14.17
C PRO A 95 -19.05 7.72 -15.13
N VAL A 96 -17.94 7.40 -15.76
CA VAL A 96 -17.32 8.19 -16.82
C VAL A 96 -17.28 7.38 -18.10
N GLU A 97 -17.43 8.08 -19.23
CA GLU A 97 -17.31 7.46 -20.53
C GLU A 97 -15.83 7.29 -20.88
N GLU A 98 -15.45 6.08 -21.27
CA GLU A 98 -14.11 5.78 -21.78
C GLU A 98 -14.25 5.33 -23.25
N ASP A 99 -13.59 6.05 -24.15
CA ASP A 99 -13.54 5.72 -25.56
C ASP A 99 -12.52 4.61 -25.80
N LEU A 100 -12.96 3.49 -26.38
CA LEU A 100 -12.11 2.33 -26.65
C LEU A 100 -11.41 2.38 -28.03
N ASP A 101 -12.08 2.95 -29.05
CA ASP A 101 -11.61 2.89 -30.43
C ASP A 101 -12.11 4.04 -31.33
N GLY A 102 -12.56 5.15 -30.75
CA GLY A 102 -13.12 6.31 -31.48
C GLY A 102 -14.57 6.14 -31.92
N THR A 103 -15.19 4.98 -31.69
CA THR A 103 -16.57 4.67 -32.06
C THR A 103 -17.38 3.99 -30.98
N ASN A 104 -16.71 3.33 -30.05
CA ASN A 104 -17.35 2.58 -28.97
C ASN A 104 -16.95 3.16 -27.62
N CYS A 105 -17.90 3.74 -26.91
CA CYS A 105 -17.75 4.16 -25.53
C CYS A 105 -18.30 3.13 -24.56
N ILE A 106 -17.61 3.00 -23.45
CA ILE A 106 -18.08 2.22 -22.33
C ILE A 106 -18.18 3.11 -21.11
N ALA A 107 -19.21 2.92 -20.30
CA ALA A 107 -19.28 3.57 -19.00
C ALA A 107 -18.44 2.77 -18.00
N VAL A 108 -17.51 3.43 -17.34
CA VAL A 108 -16.64 2.85 -16.31
C VAL A 108 -16.73 3.65 -15.02
N VAL A 109 -16.58 2.97 -13.91
CA VAL A 109 -16.41 3.60 -12.61
C VAL A 109 -14.97 3.45 -12.18
N ASN A 110 -14.38 4.54 -11.70
CA ASN A 110 -13.02 4.59 -11.19
C ASN A 110 -13.06 4.82 -9.69
N VAL A 111 -12.54 3.88 -8.93
CA VAL A 111 -12.42 3.98 -7.48
C VAL A 111 -10.96 3.95 -7.07
N TRP A 112 -10.58 4.89 -6.22
CA TRP A 112 -9.26 4.91 -5.62
C TRP A 112 -9.38 5.06 -4.10
N VAL A 113 -8.45 4.45 -3.39
CA VAL A 113 -8.35 4.55 -1.93
C VAL A 113 -6.90 4.85 -1.59
N SER A 114 -6.67 5.91 -0.85
CA SER A 114 -5.33 6.29 -0.39
C SER A 114 -5.25 6.15 1.12
N TYR A 115 -4.19 5.49 1.61
CA TYR A 115 -4.00 5.22 3.02
C TYR A 115 -2.58 5.61 3.46
N PRO A 116 -2.42 6.37 4.58
CA PRO A 116 -1.11 6.70 5.09
C PRO A 116 -0.44 5.45 5.68
N HIS A 117 0.82 5.25 5.33
CA HIS A 117 1.66 4.20 5.89
C HIS A 117 2.85 4.80 6.62
N GLN A 118 3.09 4.32 7.81
CA GLN A 118 4.31 4.58 8.57
C GLN A 118 5.07 3.26 8.72
N ALA A 119 6.27 3.23 8.17
CA ALA A 119 7.15 2.08 8.28
C ALA A 119 7.61 1.94 9.74
N PRO A 120 7.30 0.84 10.47
CA PRO A 120 7.49 0.76 11.92
C PRO A 120 8.91 1.06 12.39
N PHE A 121 9.92 0.55 11.67
CA PHE A 121 11.32 0.71 12.05
C PHE A 121 11.95 1.97 11.43
N LEU A 122 11.66 2.24 10.13
CA LEU A 122 12.23 3.39 9.43
C LEU A 122 11.68 4.72 9.95
N ALA A 123 10.41 4.78 10.32
CA ALA A 123 9.83 5.98 10.93
C ALA A 123 10.43 6.28 12.31
N GLY A 124 10.86 5.26 13.06
CA GLY A 124 11.60 5.43 14.32
C GLY A 124 12.94 6.14 14.10
N ILE A 125 13.67 5.75 13.05
CA ILE A 125 14.93 6.40 12.65
C ILE A 125 14.67 7.83 12.17
N GLY A 126 13.64 8.03 11.33
CA GLY A 126 13.24 9.36 10.85
C GLY A 126 12.93 10.32 11.99
N ARG A 127 12.24 9.84 13.02
CA ARG A 127 11.90 10.65 14.22
C ARG A 127 13.16 11.09 14.97
N TYR A 128 14.19 10.24 15.06
CA TYR A 128 15.47 10.59 15.69
C TYR A 128 16.19 11.73 14.95
N PHE A 129 16.08 11.77 13.61
CA PHE A 129 16.67 12.84 12.78
C PHE A 129 15.68 14.00 12.47
N ASN A 130 14.54 14.06 13.16
CA ASN A 130 13.50 15.07 12.95
C ASN A 130 13.05 15.17 11.47
N SER A 131 12.88 14.01 10.83
CA SER A 131 12.49 13.88 9.43
C SER A 131 11.22 13.02 9.29
N THR A 132 10.51 13.17 8.17
CA THR A 132 9.35 12.35 7.79
C THR A 132 9.74 11.05 7.08
N PHE A 133 10.99 10.67 7.16
CA PHE A 133 11.50 9.44 6.55
C PHE A 133 10.73 8.22 7.05
N GLY A 134 10.33 7.35 6.13
CA GLY A 134 9.53 6.16 6.44
C GLY A 134 8.01 6.39 6.52
N THR A 135 7.52 7.60 6.14
CA THR A 135 6.09 7.88 5.98
C THR A 135 5.76 8.14 4.52
N PHE A 136 4.76 7.46 3.99
CA PHE A 136 4.30 7.61 2.60
C PHE A 136 2.84 7.16 2.47
N THR A 137 2.22 7.49 1.35
CA THR A 137 0.83 7.13 1.08
C THR A 137 0.76 5.98 0.10
N LEU A 138 -0.03 4.97 0.44
CA LEU A 138 -0.36 3.84 -0.43
C LEU A 138 -1.68 4.14 -1.13
N THR A 139 -1.73 3.96 -2.45
CA THR A 139 -2.95 4.17 -3.23
C THR A 139 -3.29 2.91 -4.01
N GLY A 140 -4.45 2.34 -3.71
CA GLY A 140 -5.09 1.29 -4.49
C GLY A 140 -6.09 1.88 -5.46
N ARG A 141 -6.19 1.31 -6.66
CA ARG A 141 -7.15 1.74 -7.70
C ARG A 141 -7.86 0.54 -8.29
N SER A 142 -9.11 0.76 -8.69
CA SER A 142 -9.91 -0.21 -9.42
C SER A 142 -10.80 0.50 -10.41
N THR A 143 -10.83 -0.01 -11.64
CA THR A 143 -11.75 0.42 -12.69
C THR A 143 -12.64 -0.75 -13.05
N MET A 144 -13.94 -0.54 -13.09
CA MET A 144 -14.92 -1.55 -13.50
C MET A 144 -15.88 -0.95 -14.52
N ARG A 145 -16.29 -1.77 -15.48
CA ARG A 145 -17.32 -1.41 -16.45
C ARG A 145 -18.68 -1.53 -15.79
N THR A 146 -19.56 -0.52 -16.04
CA THR A 146 -20.96 -0.62 -15.66
C THR A 146 -21.74 -1.40 -16.71
N GLU A 147 -22.84 -2.05 -16.30
CA GLU A 147 -23.73 -2.77 -17.23
C GLU A 147 -24.70 -1.82 -17.96
N ASP A 148 -24.75 -0.55 -17.60
CA ASP A 148 -25.54 0.45 -18.31
C ASP A 148 -25.00 0.55 -19.75
N ALA A 149 -25.58 -0.30 -20.58
CA ALA A 149 -25.27 -0.43 -21.98
C ALA A 149 -25.77 0.79 -22.76
N GLY A 150 -24.87 1.40 -23.51
CA GLY A 150 -25.22 2.28 -24.61
C GLY A 150 -25.18 3.76 -24.27
N VAL A 151 -24.02 4.21 -23.84
CA VAL A 151 -23.70 5.62 -23.99
C VAL A 151 -23.15 5.75 -25.42
N GLU A 152 -23.92 6.41 -26.31
CA GLU A 152 -23.36 6.85 -27.58
C GLU A 152 -22.27 7.86 -27.26
N CYS A 153 -21.06 7.65 -27.81
CA CYS A 153 -19.98 8.60 -27.66
C CYS A 153 -20.47 9.98 -28.06
N THR A 154 -20.56 10.89 -27.11
CA THR A 154 -20.80 12.31 -27.45
C THR A 154 -19.50 12.88 -27.99
N PRO A 155 -19.51 13.42 -29.26
CA PRO A 155 -18.32 13.97 -29.90
C PRO A 155 -17.76 15.19 -29.18
#